data_f5c7bfebdf8737531ae33f46c6560c31
#
_entry.id   f5c7bfebdf8737531ae33f46c6560c31
#
_cell.length_a   1.000
_cell.length_b   1.000
_cell.length_c   1.000
_cell.angle_alpha   90.00
_cell.angle_beta   90.00
_cell.angle_gamma   90.00
#
_symmetry.space_group_name_H-M   'P 1'
#
loop_
_entity.id
_entity.type
_entity.pdbx_description
1 polymer ?
#
loop_
_entity_poly.entity_id
_entity_poly.type
_entity_poly.pdbx_seq_one_letter_code
_entity_poly.pdbx_strand_id
1 'polypeptide(L)'
;MRMLLVLVTIDPRPIFKIMRKGAEEPGSKSQNEETRPGLRQYLDKGYYNASAQLEYTSADFAIGQFALHAVGDEFSSWRYFHFARSWKNLYNPETGWLQSRNPDGSWKSLGEDFRESTYKNYFLDGTL
;
A
#
# COMPACT_ATOMS: atom_id res chain seq x y z
N MET A 1 12.54 16.81 -35.17
CA MET A 1 13.34 15.67 -34.77
C MET A 1 12.43 14.49 -34.47
N ARG A 2 12.48 13.49 -35.30
CA ARG A 2 11.70 12.29 -35.03
C ARG A 2 12.42 11.47 -33.97
N MET A 3 11.85 11.39 -32.78
CA MET A 3 12.23 10.34 -31.85
C MET A 3 11.81 9.01 -32.44
N LEU A 4 12.77 8.18 -32.78
CA LEU A 4 12.52 6.78 -33.07
C LEU A 4 12.13 6.13 -31.72
N LEU A 5 10.84 6.07 -31.47
CA LEU A 5 10.30 5.20 -30.44
C LEU A 5 10.48 3.76 -30.94
N VAL A 6 11.59 3.15 -30.55
CA VAL A 6 11.67 1.70 -30.58
C VAL A 6 10.68 1.21 -29.51
N LEU A 7 9.46 0.95 -29.95
CA LEU A 7 8.48 0.26 -29.12
C LEU A 7 8.97 -1.16 -28.93
N VAL A 8 9.75 -1.38 -27.89
CA VAL A 8 9.93 -2.73 -27.36
C VAL A 8 8.61 -3.11 -26.73
N THR A 9 7.83 -3.90 -27.44
CA THR A 9 6.55 -4.39 -26.93
C THR A 9 6.85 -5.47 -25.90
N ILE A 10 6.92 -5.08 -24.64
CA ILE A 10 7.01 -6.03 -23.53
C ILE A 10 5.59 -6.43 -23.16
N ASP A 11 5.33 -7.73 -23.08
CA ASP A 11 4.06 -8.22 -22.55
C ASP A 11 3.96 -7.82 -21.06
N PRO A 12 2.99 -7.01 -20.65
CA PRO A 12 2.88 -6.55 -19.27
C PRO A 12 2.33 -7.60 -18.31
N ARG A 13 1.74 -8.68 -18.80
CA ARG A 13 1.06 -9.67 -17.95
C ARG A 13 1.95 -10.39 -16.95
N PRO A 14 3.18 -10.86 -17.32
CA PRO A 14 4.07 -11.45 -16.33
C PRO A 14 4.50 -10.47 -15.25
N ILE A 15 4.73 -9.21 -15.62
CA ILE A 15 5.07 -8.14 -14.66
C ILE A 15 3.91 -7.90 -13.70
N PHE A 16 2.71 -7.82 -14.23
CA PHE A 16 1.49 -7.66 -13.43
C PHE A 16 1.29 -8.80 -12.43
N LYS A 17 1.56 -10.03 -12.84
CA LYS A 17 1.50 -11.20 -11.95
C LYS A 17 2.45 -11.07 -10.76
N ILE A 18 3.66 -10.57 -11.00
CA ILE A 18 4.64 -10.33 -9.92
C ILE A 18 4.15 -9.23 -8.98
N MET A 19 3.63 -8.13 -9.51
CA MET A 19 3.07 -7.05 -8.71
C MET A 19 1.93 -7.55 -7.81
N ARG A 20 1.03 -8.34 -8.37
CA ARG A 20 -0.11 -8.92 -7.64
C ARG A 20 0.35 -9.84 -6.52
N LYS A 21 1.36 -10.64 -6.76
CA LYS A 21 1.90 -11.54 -5.74
C LYS A 21 2.35 -10.76 -4.51
N GLY A 22 3.14 -9.72 -4.69
CA GLY A 22 3.60 -8.88 -3.59
C GLY A 22 2.48 -8.13 -2.88
N ALA A 23 1.42 -7.77 -3.60
CA ALA A 23 0.31 -6.98 -3.08
C ALA A 23 -0.83 -7.80 -2.47
N GLU A 24 -0.96 -9.08 -2.82
CA GLU A 24 -2.12 -9.90 -2.44
C GLU A 24 -1.78 -11.17 -1.67
N GLU A 25 -0.53 -11.63 -1.70
CA GLU A 25 -0.11 -12.85 -0.99
C GLU A 25 0.64 -12.51 0.29
N PRO A 26 0.01 -12.64 1.48
CA PRO A 26 0.69 -12.42 2.75
C PRO A 26 1.90 -13.35 2.91
N GLY A 27 2.99 -12.80 3.43
CA GLY A 27 4.23 -13.55 3.62
C GLY A 27 5.10 -13.69 2.37
N SER A 28 4.69 -13.15 1.23
CA SER A 28 5.56 -13.13 0.05
C SER A 28 6.83 -12.31 0.33
N LYS A 29 7.96 -12.77 -0.22
CA LYS A 29 9.27 -12.20 0.08
C LYS A 29 9.97 -11.72 -1.18
N SER A 30 10.76 -10.66 -1.00
CA SER A 30 11.74 -10.19 -1.95
C SER A 30 13.07 -10.05 -1.22
N GLN A 31 14.13 -10.65 -1.77
CA GLN A 31 15.47 -10.62 -1.14
C GLN A 31 15.48 -11.06 0.33
N ASN A 32 14.71 -12.13 0.63
CA ASN A 32 14.55 -12.70 1.98
C ASN A 32 13.76 -11.82 2.97
N GLU A 33 13.27 -10.67 2.56
CA GLU A 33 12.42 -9.81 3.38
C GLU A 33 10.97 -9.89 2.91
N GLU A 34 10.05 -9.80 3.86
CA GLU A 34 8.63 -9.77 3.56
C GLU A 34 8.29 -8.50 2.78
N THR A 35 7.63 -8.67 1.64
CA THR A 35 7.32 -7.55 0.73
C THR A 35 6.38 -6.54 1.38
N ARG A 36 5.34 -7.04 2.06
CA ARG A 36 4.38 -6.20 2.78
C ARG A 36 4.06 -6.79 4.14
N PRO A 37 4.83 -6.46 5.19
CA PRO A 37 4.48 -6.85 6.55
C PRO A 37 3.06 -6.41 6.91
N GLY A 38 2.31 -7.28 7.59
CA GLY A 38 0.94 -6.98 7.99
C GLY A 38 -0.09 -6.99 6.86
N LEU A 39 0.25 -7.52 5.70
CA LEU A 39 -0.62 -7.53 4.53
C LEU A 39 -1.96 -8.21 4.79
N ARG A 40 -1.98 -9.29 5.58
CA ARG A 40 -3.23 -9.97 5.90
C ARG A 40 -4.21 -9.03 6.61
N GLN A 41 -3.76 -8.30 7.60
CA GLN A 41 -4.59 -7.31 8.31
C GLN A 41 -5.06 -6.21 7.36
N TYR A 42 -4.16 -5.70 6.53
CA TYR A 42 -4.48 -4.67 5.54
C TYR A 42 -5.58 -5.12 4.58
N LEU A 43 -5.46 -6.33 4.03
CA LEU A 43 -6.45 -6.86 3.10
C LEU A 43 -7.78 -7.20 3.77
N ASP A 44 -7.74 -7.81 4.96
CA ASP A 44 -8.94 -8.30 5.64
C ASP A 44 -9.70 -7.17 6.35
N LYS A 45 -8.98 -6.22 6.92
CA LYS A 45 -9.56 -5.16 7.76
C LYS A 45 -9.61 -3.80 7.07
N GLY A 46 -8.72 -3.54 6.13
CA GLY A 46 -8.59 -2.23 5.49
C GLY A 46 -7.88 -1.19 6.36
N TYR A 47 -7.27 -1.60 7.45
CA TYR A 47 -6.46 -0.73 8.30
C TYR A 47 -5.31 -1.49 8.97
N TYR A 48 -4.19 -0.80 9.13
CA TYR A 48 -2.97 -1.36 9.69
C TYR A 48 -2.14 -0.24 10.33
N ASN A 49 -0.83 -0.40 10.37
CA ASN A 49 0.12 0.63 10.74
C ASN A 49 0.08 1.78 9.73
N ALA A 50 -0.01 3.02 10.22
CA ALA A 50 -0.24 4.17 9.35
C ALA A 50 0.85 4.36 8.31
N SER A 51 2.12 4.32 8.70
CA SER A 51 3.23 4.54 7.76
C SER A 51 3.27 3.46 6.68
N ALA A 52 3.17 2.19 7.08
CA ALA A 52 3.17 1.08 6.13
C ALA A 52 1.96 1.13 5.21
N GLN A 53 0.77 1.39 5.74
CA GLN A 53 -0.44 1.44 4.92
C GLN A 53 -0.43 2.58 3.91
N LEU A 54 0.11 3.74 4.26
CA LEU A 54 0.23 4.84 3.30
C LEU A 54 1.12 4.46 2.11
N GLU A 55 2.17 3.70 2.36
CA GLU A 55 2.99 3.14 1.27
C GLU A 55 2.22 2.11 0.45
N TYR A 56 1.49 1.21 1.10
CA TYR A 56 0.70 0.19 0.40
C TYR A 56 -0.39 0.81 -0.47
N THR A 57 -1.07 1.83 0.02
CA THR A 57 -2.10 2.53 -0.77
C THR A 57 -1.51 3.23 -1.98
N SER A 58 -0.34 3.84 -1.85
CA SER A 58 0.38 4.46 -2.97
C SER A 58 0.80 3.42 -4.01
N ALA A 59 1.33 2.28 -3.55
CA ALA A 59 1.69 1.19 -4.44
C ALA A 59 0.47 0.57 -5.11
N ASP A 60 -0.63 0.39 -4.40
CA ASP A 60 -1.87 -0.16 -4.96
C ASP A 60 -2.47 0.78 -6.01
N PHE A 61 -2.38 2.09 -5.81
CA PHE A 61 -2.77 3.05 -6.85
C PHE A 61 -1.93 2.86 -8.12
N ALA A 62 -0.62 2.73 -7.98
CA ALA A 62 0.27 2.49 -9.12
C ALA A 62 -0.03 1.17 -9.82
N ILE A 63 -0.31 0.10 -9.08
CA ILE A 63 -0.70 -1.20 -9.65
C ILE A 63 -2.04 -1.07 -10.38
N GLY A 64 -2.99 -0.33 -9.82
CA GLY A 64 -4.26 -0.05 -10.49
C GLY A 64 -4.09 0.68 -11.82
N GLN A 65 -3.21 1.67 -11.88
CA GLN A 65 -2.86 2.37 -13.12
C GLN A 65 -2.21 1.41 -14.13
N PHE A 66 -1.31 0.57 -13.69
CA PHE A 66 -0.66 -0.43 -14.55
C PHE A 66 -1.68 -1.44 -15.10
N ALA A 67 -2.58 -1.93 -14.25
CA ALA A 67 -3.64 -2.83 -14.67
C ALA A 67 -4.54 -2.20 -15.75
N LEU A 68 -4.89 -0.93 -15.58
CA LEU A 68 -5.77 -0.23 -16.51
C LEU A 68 -5.08 0.07 -17.84
N HIS A 69 -3.90 0.68 -17.79
CA HIS A 69 -3.25 1.25 -18.98
C HIS A 69 -2.32 0.30 -19.70
N ALA A 70 -1.65 -0.59 -18.98
CA ALA A 70 -0.71 -1.53 -19.60
C ALA A 70 -1.34 -2.89 -19.89
N VAL A 71 -2.15 -3.41 -18.99
CA VAL A 71 -2.77 -4.75 -19.10
C VAL A 71 -4.15 -4.68 -19.75
N GLY A 72 -4.90 -3.62 -19.51
CA GLY A 72 -6.30 -3.49 -19.96
C GLY A 72 -7.28 -4.25 -19.08
N ASP A 73 -6.89 -4.57 -17.84
CA ASP A 73 -7.75 -5.27 -16.87
C ASP A 73 -8.47 -4.26 -15.98
N GLU A 74 -9.64 -3.84 -16.41
CA GLU A 74 -10.46 -2.85 -15.70
C GLU A 74 -10.93 -3.33 -14.34
N PHE A 75 -11.27 -4.61 -14.21
CA PHE A 75 -11.73 -5.17 -12.95
C PHE A 75 -10.62 -5.11 -11.88
N SER A 76 -9.41 -5.55 -12.24
CA SER A 76 -8.27 -5.48 -11.33
C SER A 76 -7.91 -4.04 -11.00
N SER A 77 -7.94 -3.13 -11.97
CA SER A 77 -7.66 -1.72 -11.73
C SER A 77 -8.62 -1.12 -10.72
N TRP A 78 -9.90 -1.39 -10.87
CA TRP A 78 -10.92 -0.90 -9.95
C TRP A 78 -10.70 -1.43 -8.52
N ARG A 79 -10.35 -2.70 -8.40
CA ARG A 79 -10.04 -3.34 -7.12
C ARG A 79 -8.84 -2.68 -6.42
N TYR A 80 -7.76 -2.43 -7.16
CA TYR A 80 -6.58 -1.76 -6.61
C TYR A 80 -6.86 -0.30 -6.25
N PHE A 81 -7.66 0.40 -7.02
CA PHE A 81 -8.09 1.76 -6.66
C PHE A 81 -8.94 1.76 -5.37
N HIS A 82 -9.72 0.72 -5.16
CA HIS A 82 -10.45 0.56 -3.91
C HIS A 82 -9.49 0.41 -2.72
N PHE A 83 -8.47 -0.44 -2.83
CA PHE A 83 -7.44 -0.55 -1.79
C PHE A 83 -6.69 0.77 -1.60
N ALA A 84 -6.39 1.47 -2.66
CA ALA A 84 -5.69 2.75 -2.60
C ALA A 84 -6.44 3.81 -1.78
N ARG A 85 -7.77 3.73 -1.71
CA ARG A 85 -8.60 4.65 -0.92
C ARG A 85 -8.64 4.29 0.56
N SER A 86 -8.14 3.14 0.96
CA SER A 86 -8.24 2.66 2.34
C SER A 86 -7.45 3.50 3.35
N TRP A 87 -6.57 4.38 2.90
CA TRP A 87 -5.90 5.34 3.79
C TRP A 87 -6.89 6.15 4.64
N LYS A 88 -8.11 6.34 4.15
CA LYS A 88 -9.19 7.04 4.87
C LYS A 88 -9.57 6.33 6.16
N ASN A 89 -9.38 5.02 6.23
CA ASN A 89 -9.66 4.24 7.42
C ASN A 89 -8.71 4.55 8.58
N LEU A 90 -7.60 5.22 8.28
CA LEU A 90 -6.62 5.64 9.29
C LEU A 90 -6.89 7.04 9.84
N TYR A 91 -7.82 7.78 9.26
CA TYR A 91 -8.16 9.11 9.75
C TYR A 91 -8.97 9.01 11.03
N ASN A 92 -8.44 9.58 12.10
CA ASN A 92 -9.15 9.68 13.39
C ASN A 92 -9.75 11.08 13.52
N PRO A 93 -11.09 11.22 13.42
CA PRO A 93 -11.72 12.52 13.46
C PRO A 93 -11.62 13.20 14.84
N GLU A 94 -11.39 12.44 15.92
CA GLU A 94 -11.23 13.00 17.25
C GLU A 94 -9.91 13.75 17.41
N THR A 95 -8.84 13.26 16.75
CA THR A 95 -7.52 13.88 16.82
C THR A 95 -7.18 14.71 15.59
N GLY A 96 -7.84 14.45 14.45
CA GLY A 96 -7.51 15.06 13.17
C GLY A 96 -6.27 14.48 12.51
N TRP A 97 -5.75 13.35 13.00
CA TRP A 97 -4.54 12.72 12.51
C TRP A 97 -4.83 11.41 11.80
N LEU A 98 -3.90 11.01 10.93
CA LEU A 98 -3.82 9.64 10.47
C LEU A 98 -3.09 8.83 11.54
N GLN A 99 -3.75 7.81 12.05
CA GLN A 99 -3.25 6.97 13.15
C GLN A 99 -3.30 5.50 12.79
N SER A 100 -2.33 4.75 13.32
CA SER A 100 -2.35 3.29 13.23
C SER A 100 -3.53 2.71 13.99
N ARG A 101 -4.08 1.61 13.48
CA ARG A 101 -5.18 0.90 14.13
C ARG A 101 -4.79 -0.54 14.44
N ASN A 102 -5.27 -1.02 15.57
CA ASN A 102 -5.13 -2.41 15.97
C ASN A 102 -6.08 -3.32 15.17
N PRO A 103 -5.82 -4.64 15.13
CA PRO A 103 -6.70 -5.57 14.41
C PRO A 103 -8.16 -5.52 14.83
N ASP A 104 -8.46 -5.15 16.09
CA ASP A 104 -9.82 -5.01 16.59
C ASP A 104 -10.52 -3.70 16.17
N GLY A 105 -9.81 -2.84 15.43
CA GLY A 105 -10.31 -1.55 14.97
C GLY A 105 -10.06 -0.38 15.92
N SER A 106 -9.54 -0.63 17.11
CA SER A 106 -9.19 0.44 18.05
C SER A 106 -7.96 1.21 17.55
N TRP A 107 -7.89 2.48 17.92
CA TRP A 107 -6.73 3.30 17.60
C TRP A 107 -5.56 2.92 18.50
N LYS A 108 -4.36 2.82 17.90
CA LYS A 108 -3.16 2.62 18.70
C LYS A 108 -2.92 3.81 19.61
N SER A 109 -2.49 3.53 20.84
CA SER A 109 -2.07 4.57 21.77
C SER A 109 -0.90 5.36 21.20
N LEU A 110 -0.96 6.68 21.34
CA LEU A 110 0.12 7.57 20.92
C LEU A 110 1.28 7.63 21.93
N GLY A 111 1.13 6.93 23.07
CA GLY A 111 2.13 6.90 24.13
C GLY A 111 2.17 8.19 24.96
N GLU A 112 2.96 8.18 26.03
CA GLU A 112 3.11 9.32 26.92
C GLU A 112 3.88 10.48 26.25
N ASP A 113 4.84 10.17 25.40
CA ASP A 113 5.50 11.17 24.56
C ASP A 113 4.94 11.12 23.14
N PHE A 114 3.90 11.88 22.95
CA PHE A 114 3.19 11.95 21.66
C PHE A 114 4.13 12.30 20.50
N ARG A 115 5.05 13.25 20.68
CA ARG A 115 5.93 13.69 19.60
C ARG A 115 6.90 12.61 19.20
N GLU A 116 7.55 11.97 20.15
CA GLU A 116 8.49 10.91 19.89
C GLU A 116 7.81 9.67 19.33
N SER A 117 6.69 9.29 19.93
CA SER A 117 5.88 8.18 19.45
C SER A 117 5.35 8.42 18.04
N THR A 118 4.83 9.60 17.78
CA THR A 118 4.34 9.96 16.45
C THR A 118 5.46 9.94 15.43
N TYR A 119 6.57 10.58 15.74
CA TYR A 119 7.70 10.63 14.82
C TYR A 119 8.26 9.24 14.51
N LYS A 120 8.51 8.43 15.54
CA LYS A 120 9.03 7.07 15.35
C LYS A 120 8.05 6.14 14.66
N ASN A 121 6.78 6.19 15.04
CA ASN A 121 5.78 5.24 14.54
C ASN A 121 5.20 5.62 13.19
N TYR A 122 5.27 6.87 12.80
CA TYR A 122 4.66 7.35 11.57
C TYR A 122 5.66 7.83 10.53
N PHE A 123 6.84 8.27 10.94
CA PHE A 123 7.80 8.89 10.03
C PHE A 123 9.18 8.23 10.03
N LEU A 124 9.56 7.54 11.09
CA LEU A 124 10.89 6.91 11.18
C LEU A 124 10.87 5.40 11.21
N ASP A 125 9.73 4.78 11.40
CA ASP A 125 9.66 3.34 11.57
C ASP A 125 9.87 2.59 10.25
N GLY A 126 11.08 2.70 9.75
CA GLY A 126 11.52 2.02 8.55
C GLY A 126 11.03 2.62 7.24
N THR A 127 10.41 3.78 7.28
CA THR A 127 9.75 4.35 6.10
C THR A 127 10.33 5.67 5.62
N LEU A 128 11.29 6.20 6.35
CA LEU A 128 12.05 7.38 5.88
C LEU A 128 13.51 7.03 5.71
#